data_b5c10d779aa8bf50b9ddcd9d6037f401
#
_entry.id   b5c10d779aa8bf50b9ddcd9d6037f401
#
_cell.length_a   1.000
_cell.length_b   1.000
_cell.length_c   1.000
_cell.angle_alpha   90.00
_cell.angle_beta   90.00
_cell.angle_gamma   90.00
#
_symmetry.space_group_name_H-M   'P 1'
#
loop_
_entity.id
_entity.type
_entity.pdbx_description
1 polymer ?
#
loop_
_entity_poly.entity_id
_entity_poly.type
_entity_poly.pdbx_seq_one_letter_code
_entity_poly.pdbx_strand_id
1 'polypeptide(L)'
;MRRFQRLQVGEPTRETAIKILKGVKQYYEKFHKCTITDEACEDAVDYSTKFIADKKLPDKAIDVLDVACARLRLNGVKDGKIDHDEIIHEISTMTGISIEQLSQKQASNLKTLEEKMKLQVFGQDKAINTITDKILVARAGLKSLTKPVGSFLFLGPTGCGKTETARQLAKTLGVELIRFDMSE
;
A
#
# COMPACT_ATOMS: atom_id res chain seq x y z
N MET A 1 29.94 -34.29 -0.93
CA MET A 1 29.62 -33.10 -0.09
C MET A 1 28.80 -33.50 1.13
N ARG A 2 29.43 -34.16 2.14
CA ARG A 2 28.72 -34.66 3.36
C ARG A 2 28.87 -33.75 4.59
N ARG A 3 29.46 -32.55 4.44
CA ARG A 3 29.77 -31.66 5.58
C ARG A 3 28.89 -30.38 5.63
N PHE A 4 27.98 -30.19 4.66
CA PHE A 4 27.05 -29.05 4.64
C PHE A 4 25.64 -29.58 4.76
N GLN A 5 24.93 -29.06 5.74
CA GLN A 5 23.48 -29.27 5.92
C GLN A 5 22.76 -28.06 5.42
N ARG A 6 21.74 -28.26 4.59
CA ARG A 6 20.87 -27.15 4.10
C ARG A 6 19.91 -26.78 5.20
N LEU A 7 20.00 -25.53 5.64
CA LEU A 7 19.02 -24.92 6.54
C LEU A 7 18.22 -23.91 5.73
N GLN A 8 16.89 -24.01 5.78
CA GLN A 8 15.99 -23.08 5.12
C GLN A 8 15.57 -22.01 6.13
N VAL A 9 15.90 -20.74 5.82
CA VAL A 9 15.48 -19.58 6.59
C VAL A 9 14.38 -18.87 5.79
N GLY A 10 13.17 -18.86 6.33
CA GLY A 10 12.00 -18.23 5.70
C GLY A 10 11.83 -16.77 6.09
N GLU A 11 11.00 -16.05 5.34
CA GLU A 11 10.56 -14.68 5.68
C GLU A 11 9.74 -14.72 6.99
N PRO A 12 9.97 -13.81 7.94
CA PRO A 12 9.20 -13.77 9.19
C PRO A 12 7.75 -13.38 8.96
N THR A 13 6.88 -13.85 9.85
CA THR A 13 5.48 -13.40 9.88
C THR A 13 5.40 -11.94 10.30
N ARG A 14 4.26 -11.27 10.00
CA ARG A 14 3.99 -9.90 10.43
C ARG A 14 4.29 -9.66 11.92
N GLU A 15 3.77 -10.53 12.79
CA GLU A 15 3.96 -10.43 14.23
C GLU A 15 5.43 -10.55 14.65
N THR A 16 6.15 -11.48 14.01
CA THR A 16 7.57 -11.68 14.24
C THR A 16 8.38 -10.47 13.76
N ALA A 17 8.05 -9.91 12.60
CA ALA A 17 8.70 -8.72 12.07
C ALA A 17 8.50 -7.50 13.00
N ILE A 18 7.30 -7.28 13.52
CA ILE A 18 7.03 -6.21 14.50
C ILE A 18 7.88 -6.40 15.77
N LYS A 19 7.98 -7.63 16.29
CA LYS A 19 8.84 -7.92 17.45
C LYS A 19 10.32 -7.64 17.17
N ILE A 20 10.79 -7.98 15.96
CA ILE A 20 12.16 -7.68 15.52
C ILE A 20 12.38 -6.17 15.51
N LEU A 21 11.48 -5.39 14.88
CA LEU A 21 11.60 -3.94 14.81
C LEU A 21 11.61 -3.31 16.21
N LYS A 22 10.68 -3.72 17.08
CA LYS A 22 10.65 -3.25 18.49
C LYS A 22 11.92 -3.60 19.26
N GLY A 23 12.55 -4.71 18.93
CA GLY A 23 13.83 -5.12 19.53
C GLY A 23 15.02 -4.28 19.06
N VAL A 24 15.04 -3.90 17.79
CA VAL A 24 16.16 -3.14 17.21
C VAL A 24 15.98 -1.63 17.30
N LYS A 25 14.76 -1.11 17.54
CA LYS A 25 14.47 0.32 17.55
C LYS A 25 15.42 1.14 18.43
N GLN A 26 15.81 0.61 19.59
CA GLN A 26 16.71 1.30 20.52
C GLN A 26 18.09 1.62 19.93
N TYR A 27 18.56 0.80 18.98
CA TYR A 27 19.82 1.06 18.29
C TYR A 27 19.69 2.23 17.33
N TYR A 28 18.58 2.31 16.58
CA TYR A 28 18.27 3.42 15.67
C TYR A 28 18.00 4.71 16.42
N GLU A 29 17.24 4.65 17.52
CA GLU A 29 16.99 5.81 18.41
C GLU A 29 18.30 6.43 18.92
N LYS A 30 19.24 5.60 19.40
CA LYS A 30 20.55 6.07 19.87
C LYS A 30 21.40 6.63 18.73
N PHE A 31 21.39 6.00 17.56
CA PHE A 31 22.21 6.40 16.43
C PHE A 31 21.73 7.72 15.81
N HIS A 32 20.43 7.85 15.59
CA HIS A 32 19.82 9.02 14.94
C HIS A 32 19.40 10.11 15.93
N LYS A 33 19.42 9.84 17.23
CA LYS A 33 18.95 10.74 18.31
C LYS A 33 17.49 11.15 18.10
N CYS A 34 16.63 10.19 17.91
CA CYS A 34 15.20 10.34 17.74
C CYS A 34 14.45 9.33 18.64
N THR A 35 13.16 9.48 18.76
CA THR A 35 12.29 8.52 19.46
C THR A 35 11.36 7.84 18.43
N ILE A 36 11.32 6.52 18.43
CA ILE A 36 10.46 5.75 17.55
C ILE A 36 9.27 5.22 18.35
N THR A 37 8.04 5.46 17.88
CA THR A 37 6.86 4.90 18.56
C THR A 37 6.69 3.42 18.22
N ASP A 38 5.98 2.69 19.06
CA ASP A 38 5.61 1.31 18.79
C ASP A 38 4.66 1.21 17.60
N GLU A 39 3.79 2.21 17.43
CA GLU A 39 2.88 2.37 16.29
C GLU A 39 3.67 2.54 14.98
N ALA A 40 4.71 3.36 14.97
CA ALA A 40 5.58 3.50 13.80
C ALA A 40 6.25 2.18 13.39
N CYS A 41 6.63 1.32 14.34
CA CYS A 41 7.15 -0.01 14.03
C CYS A 41 6.09 -0.91 13.37
N GLU A 42 4.86 -0.86 13.84
CA GLU A 42 3.73 -1.61 13.25
C GLU A 42 3.41 -1.10 11.84
N ASP A 43 3.31 0.21 11.69
CA ASP A 43 3.09 0.87 10.41
C ASP A 43 4.20 0.59 9.39
N ALA A 44 5.47 0.64 9.81
CA ALA A 44 6.59 0.31 8.94
C ALA A 44 6.49 -1.12 8.37
N VAL A 45 6.06 -2.09 9.18
CA VAL A 45 5.83 -3.46 8.71
C VAL A 45 4.64 -3.53 7.77
N ASP A 46 3.51 -2.92 8.13
CA ASP A 46 2.26 -3.02 7.37
C ASP A 46 2.37 -2.30 6.01
N TYR A 47 2.84 -1.07 6.01
CA TYR A 47 2.99 -0.28 4.79
C TYR A 47 4.09 -0.80 3.88
N SER A 48 5.26 -1.22 4.42
CA SER A 48 6.30 -1.83 3.60
C SER A 48 5.83 -3.14 2.97
N THR A 49 5.06 -3.95 3.69
CA THR A 49 4.50 -5.19 3.15
C THR A 49 3.53 -4.93 2.01
N LYS A 50 2.75 -3.86 2.12
CA LYS A 50 1.69 -3.52 1.18
C LYS A 50 2.20 -2.81 -0.08
N PHE A 51 3.19 -1.94 0.07
CA PHE A 51 3.61 -1.03 -1.00
C PHE A 51 5.03 -1.28 -1.52
N ILE A 52 5.89 -2.02 -0.81
CA ILE A 52 7.25 -2.36 -1.24
C ILE A 52 7.30 -3.86 -1.57
N ALA A 53 7.34 -4.19 -2.88
CA ALA A 53 7.35 -5.56 -3.35
C ALA A 53 8.76 -6.16 -3.51
N ASP A 54 9.76 -5.33 -3.75
CA ASP A 54 11.10 -5.76 -4.19
C ASP A 54 11.95 -6.38 -3.08
N LYS A 55 11.62 -6.09 -1.83
CA LYS A 55 12.36 -6.56 -0.66
C LYS A 55 11.48 -7.43 0.24
N LYS A 56 12.12 -8.21 1.11
CA LYS A 56 11.47 -9.10 2.08
C LYS A 56 11.50 -8.52 3.49
N LEU A 57 10.58 -8.99 4.35
CA LEU A 57 10.62 -8.70 5.77
C LEU A 57 11.80 -9.46 6.42
N PRO A 58 12.44 -8.92 7.47
CA PRO A 58 12.16 -7.63 8.12
C PRO A 58 12.88 -6.45 7.44
N ASP A 59 13.78 -6.71 6.48
CA ASP A 59 14.70 -5.76 5.86
C ASP A 59 14.00 -4.50 5.35
N LYS A 60 12.95 -4.66 4.54
CA LYS A 60 12.19 -3.52 3.99
C LYS A 60 11.55 -2.61 5.05
N ALA A 61 11.13 -3.17 6.18
CA ALA A 61 10.55 -2.38 7.25
C ALA A 61 11.62 -1.65 8.08
N ILE A 62 12.78 -2.28 8.23
CA ILE A 62 13.96 -1.66 8.85
C ILE A 62 14.46 -0.50 8.00
N ASP A 63 14.56 -0.68 6.68
CA ASP A 63 14.97 0.39 5.76
C ASP A 63 14.04 1.61 5.87
N VAL A 64 12.73 1.41 5.92
CA VAL A 64 11.78 2.52 6.09
C VAL A 64 12.02 3.28 7.38
N LEU A 65 12.25 2.58 8.50
CA LEU A 65 12.56 3.21 9.78
C LEU A 65 13.89 3.97 9.74
N ASP A 66 14.93 3.36 9.18
CA ASP A 66 16.27 3.98 9.10
C ASP A 66 16.25 5.26 8.28
N VAL A 67 15.63 5.23 7.10
CA VAL A 67 15.52 6.39 6.22
C VAL A 67 14.65 7.49 6.84
N ALA A 68 13.54 7.14 7.50
CA ALA A 68 12.71 8.10 8.23
C ALA A 68 13.50 8.80 9.35
N CYS A 69 14.26 8.05 10.15
CA CYS A 69 15.13 8.59 11.18
C CYS A 69 16.25 9.48 10.62
N ALA A 70 16.90 9.05 9.53
CA ALA A 70 17.94 9.81 8.85
C ALA A 70 17.42 11.14 8.31
N ARG A 71 16.22 11.15 7.72
CA ARG A 71 15.56 12.35 7.21
C ARG A 71 15.28 13.37 8.32
N LEU A 72 14.75 12.94 9.46
CA LEU A 72 14.54 13.84 10.61
C LEU A 72 15.84 14.49 11.07
N ARG A 73 16.91 13.71 11.13
CA ARG A 73 18.23 14.21 11.51
C ARG A 73 18.75 15.22 10.50
N LEU A 74 18.60 15.00 9.19
CA LEU A 74 19.00 15.91 8.12
C LEU A 74 18.24 17.24 8.17
N ASN A 75 16.96 17.19 8.55
CA ASN A 75 16.12 18.38 8.74
C ASN A 75 16.46 19.17 10.02
N GLY A 76 17.46 18.75 10.77
CA GLY A 76 17.93 19.45 11.97
C GLY A 76 17.02 19.33 13.19
N VAL A 77 16.04 18.45 13.16
CA VAL A 77 15.13 18.17 14.28
C VAL A 77 15.89 17.32 15.30
N LYS A 78 16.29 17.94 16.40
CA LYS A 78 16.87 17.24 17.55
C LYS A 78 15.74 16.63 18.39
N ASP A 79 15.92 15.38 18.82
CA ASP A 79 14.94 14.63 19.60
C ASP A 79 13.57 14.50 18.90
N GLY A 80 13.57 14.41 17.57
CA GLY A 80 12.37 14.22 16.77
C GLY A 80 11.70 12.88 17.05
N LYS A 81 10.38 12.85 16.89
CA LYS A 81 9.56 11.65 17.08
C LYS A 81 9.21 11.07 15.71
N ILE A 82 9.48 9.79 15.52
CA ILE A 82 8.99 9.01 14.39
C ILE A 82 7.65 8.41 14.79
N ASP A 83 6.62 8.86 14.13
CA ASP A 83 5.24 8.36 14.28
C ASP A 83 4.65 7.93 12.93
N HIS A 84 3.35 7.73 12.90
CA HIS A 84 2.61 7.33 11.70
C HIS A 84 2.85 8.24 10.49
N ASP A 85 2.82 9.55 10.69
CA ASP A 85 2.92 10.53 9.59
C ASP A 85 4.30 10.49 8.93
N GLU A 86 5.36 10.32 9.75
CA GLU A 86 6.73 10.19 9.24
C GLU A 86 6.91 8.91 8.40
N ILE A 87 6.33 7.80 8.85
CA ILE A 87 6.36 6.53 8.09
C ILE A 87 5.60 6.66 6.78
N ILE A 88 4.40 7.25 6.79
CA ILE A 88 3.63 7.47 5.55
C ILE A 88 4.39 8.35 4.58
N HIS A 89 5.00 9.42 5.06
CA HIS A 89 5.79 10.31 4.21
C HIS A 89 6.96 9.57 3.56
N GLU A 90 7.64 8.70 4.33
CA GLU A 90 8.78 7.95 3.80
C GLU A 90 8.34 6.92 2.75
N ILE A 91 7.28 6.17 3.03
CA ILE A 91 6.69 5.24 2.06
C ILE A 91 6.26 5.98 0.78
N SER A 92 5.64 7.16 0.91
CA SER A 92 5.28 8.01 -0.23
C SER A 92 6.50 8.37 -1.09
N THR A 93 7.59 8.76 -0.45
CA THR A 93 8.84 9.12 -1.12
C THR A 93 9.47 7.92 -1.83
N MET A 94 9.51 6.76 -1.17
CA MET A 94 10.12 5.54 -1.72
C MET A 94 9.30 4.93 -2.86
N THR A 95 7.98 5.03 -2.81
CA THR A 95 7.08 4.37 -3.78
C THR A 95 6.51 5.29 -4.84
N GLY A 96 6.62 6.63 -4.64
CA GLY A 96 5.99 7.63 -5.49
C GLY A 96 4.46 7.72 -5.35
N ILE A 97 3.88 7.05 -4.35
CA ILE A 97 2.44 7.07 -4.07
C ILE A 97 2.14 8.30 -3.21
N SER A 98 1.12 9.09 -3.54
CA SER A 98 0.79 10.30 -2.76
C SER A 98 0.38 9.98 -1.33
N ILE A 99 0.73 10.87 -0.38
CA ILE A 99 0.39 10.73 1.05
C ILE A 99 -1.12 10.58 1.24
N GLU A 100 -1.93 11.30 0.45
CA GLU A 100 -3.39 11.21 0.50
C GLU A 100 -3.91 9.81 0.14
N GLN A 101 -3.24 9.11 -0.77
CA GLN A 101 -3.58 7.73 -1.13
C GLN A 101 -3.14 6.73 -0.05
N LEU A 102 -2.05 7.01 0.66
CA LEU A 102 -1.54 6.17 1.75
C LEU A 102 -2.32 6.37 3.04
N SER A 103 -2.60 7.62 3.41
CA SER A 103 -3.25 8.00 4.67
C SER A 103 -4.77 7.88 4.65
N GLN A 104 -5.38 7.74 3.47
CA GLN A 104 -6.83 7.59 3.39
C GLN A 104 -7.28 6.34 4.14
N LYS A 105 -7.95 6.56 5.26
CA LYS A 105 -8.72 5.52 5.96
C LYS A 105 -9.62 4.82 4.93
N GLN A 106 -9.22 3.63 4.52
CA GLN A 106 -9.77 2.89 3.38
C GLN A 106 -11.30 2.68 3.44
N ALA A 107 -11.91 2.83 4.61
CA ALA A 107 -13.33 2.59 4.82
C ALA A 107 -14.25 3.77 4.40
N SER A 108 -13.79 5.02 4.49
CA SER A 108 -14.66 6.19 4.18
C SER A 108 -14.77 6.44 2.67
N ASN A 109 -13.74 6.13 1.89
CA ASN A 109 -13.75 6.38 0.44
C ASN A 109 -14.51 5.36 -0.39
N LEU A 110 -14.80 4.20 0.16
CA LEU A 110 -15.47 3.14 -0.59
C LEU A 110 -16.99 3.35 -0.67
N LYS A 111 -17.60 3.96 0.34
CA LYS A 111 -19.02 4.39 0.26
C LYS A 111 -19.20 5.50 -0.77
N THR A 112 -18.20 6.37 -0.93
CA THR A 112 -18.24 7.46 -1.91
C THR A 112 -17.77 7.03 -3.31
N LEU A 113 -17.15 5.84 -3.48
CA LEU A 113 -16.72 5.34 -4.78
C LEU A 113 -17.91 5.15 -5.74
N GLU A 114 -18.94 4.47 -5.26
CA GLU A 114 -20.17 4.23 -6.05
C GLU A 114 -20.82 5.53 -6.46
N GLU A 115 -20.99 6.45 -5.52
CA GLU A 115 -21.60 7.76 -5.78
C GLU A 115 -20.77 8.58 -6.79
N LYS A 116 -19.46 8.65 -6.60
CA LYS A 116 -18.55 9.35 -7.52
C LYS A 116 -18.58 8.78 -8.92
N MET A 117 -18.64 7.46 -9.05
CA MET A 117 -18.73 6.80 -10.36
C MET A 117 -20.08 7.05 -11.02
N LYS A 118 -21.20 7.01 -10.29
CA LYS A 118 -22.54 7.29 -10.82
C LYS A 118 -22.69 8.74 -11.29
N LEU A 119 -21.97 9.69 -10.69
CA LEU A 119 -21.92 11.08 -11.14
C LEU A 119 -21.18 11.26 -12.48
N GLN A 120 -20.27 10.36 -12.84
CA GLN A 120 -19.44 10.47 -14.03
C GLN A 120 -19.90 9.54 -15.16
N VAL A 121 -20.51 8.41 -14.85
CA VAL A 121 -20.94 7.39 -15.80
C VAL A 121 -22.44 7.14 -15.63
N PHE A 122 -23.22 7.62 -16.58
CA PHE A 122 -24.68 7.53 -16.53
C PHE A 122 -25.20 6.23 -17.16
N GLY A 123 -26.27 5.68 -16.57
CA GLY A 123 -26.98 4.53 -17.14
C GLY A 123 -26.28 3.18 -17.00
N GLN A 124 -25.18 3.09 -16.19
CA GLN A 124 -24.42 1.86 -15.95
C GLN A 124 -24.45 1.42 -14.48
N ASP A 125 -25.53 1.73 -13.76
CA ASP A 125 -25.63 1.49 -12.30
C ASP A 125 -25.34 0.04 -11.91
N LYS A 126 -25.83 -0.94 -12.67
CA LYS A 126 -25.59 -2.35 -12.39
C LYS A 126 -24.12 -2.70 -12.49
N ALA A 127 -23.42 -2.20 -13.52
CA ALA A 127 -22.00 -2.45 -13.71
C ALA A 127 -21.18 -1.76 -12.59
N ILE A 128 -21.51 -0.51 -12.27
CA ILE A 128 -20.86 0.25 -11.21
C ILE A 128 -21.01 -0.47 -9.86
N ASN A 129 -22.21 -0.88 -9.47
CA ASN A 129 -22.45 -1.59 -8.21
C ASN A 129 -21.66 -2.90 -8.16
N THR A 130 -21.69 -3.70 -9.24
CA THR A 130 -20.93 -4.96 -9.30
C THR A 130 -19.42 -4.75 -9.13
N ILE A 131 -18.87 -3.71 -9.75
CA ILE A 131 -17.45 -3.36 -9.66
C ILE A 131 -17.13 -2.91 -8.22
N THR A 132 -17.92 -2.02 -7.68
CA THR A 132 -17.73 -1.45 -6.34
C THR A 132 -17.77 -2.54 -5.28
N ASP A 133 -18.76 -3.45 -5.33
CA ASP A 133 -18.87 -4.57 -4.40
C ASP A 133 -17.63 -5.47 -4.45
N LYS A 134 -17.13 -5.78 -5.65
CA LYS A 134 -15.92 -6.61 -5.81
C LYS A 134 -14.67 -5.94 -5.25
N ILE A 135 -14.55 -4.64 -5.44
CA ILE A 135 -13.44 -3.84 -4.89
C ILE A 135 -13.54 -3.77 -3.35
N LEU A 136 -14.74 -3.57 -2.81
CA LEU A 136 -15.01 -3.60 -1.37
C LEU A 136 -14.57 -4.91 -0.74
N VAL A 137 -15.00 -6.04 -1.29
CA VAL A 137 -14.64 -7.38 -0.81
C VAL A 137 -13.12 -7.62 -0.89
N ALA A 138 -12.48 -7.18 -1.97
CA ALA A 138 -11.05 -7.34 -2.13
C ALA A 138 -10.24 -6.50 -1.12
N ARG A 139 -10.69 -5.28 -0.83
CA ARG A 139 -10.04 -4.37 0.14
C ARG A 139 -10.35 -4.71 1.60
N ALA A 140 -11.44 -5.44 1.87
CA ALA A 140 -11.75 -5.94 3.21
C ALA A 140 -10.78 -7.03 3.70
N GLY A 141 -9.71 -7.31 2.97
CA GLY A 141 -8.67 -8.27 3.36
C GLY A 141 -9.04 -9.74 3.14
N LEU A 142 -10.17 -10.00 2.49
CA LEU A 142 -10.64 -11.38 2.20
C LEU A 142 -9.91 -12.03 1.02
N LYS A 143 -8.97 -11.32 0.38
CA LYS A 143 -8.15 -11.84 -0.72
C LYS A 143 -6.66 -11.79 -0.39
N SER A 144 -5.90 -12.71 -0.99
CA SER A 144 -4.43 -12.73 -0.95
C SER A 144 -3.86 -11.45 -1.59
N LEU A 145 -2.84 -10.85 -0.94
CA LEU A 145 -2.11 -9.67 -1.41
C LEU A 145 -1.42 -9.87 -2.78
N THR A 146 -1.19 -11.12 -3.17
CA THR A 146 -0.53 -11.47 -4.45
C THR A 146 -1.48 -11.53 -5.64
N LYS A 147 -2.80 -11.42 -5.41
CA LYS A 147 -3.81 -11.50 -6.47
C LYS A 147 -4.34 -10.12 -6.83
N PRO A 148 -4.69 -9.87 -8.11
CA PRO A 148 -5.31 -8.61 -8.50
C PRO A 148 -6.64 -8.40 -7.76
N VAL A 149 -6.99 -7.14 -7.52
CA VAL A 149 -8.24 -6.74 -6.83
C VAL A 149 -9.46 -7.35 -7.54
N GLY A 150 -9.45 -7.38 -8.86
CA GLY A 150 -10.49 -8.00 -9.67
C GLY A 150 -10.10 -8.05 -11.14
N SER A 151 -10.70 -8.98 -11.86
CA SER A 151 -10.68 -9.03 -13.34
C SER A 151 -12.11 -8.85 -13.82
N PHE A 152 -12.34 -7.90 -14.71
CA PHE A 152 -13.66 -7.53 -15.21
C PHE A 152 -13.70 -7.62 -16.72
N LEU A 153 -14.71 -8.28 -17.27
CA LEU A 153 -14.98 -8.32 -18.69
C LEU A 153 -16.21 -7.45 -18.99
N PHE A 154 -15.99 -6.36 -19.73
CA PHE A 154 -17.06 -5.46 -20.15
C PHE A 154 -17.58 -5.86 -21.53
N LEU A 155 -18.81 -6.34 -21.59
CA LEU A 155 -19.49 -6.72 -22.83
C LEU A 155 -20.60 -5.71 -23.14
N GLY A 156 -20.74 -5.35 -24.42
CA GLY A 156 -21.77 -4.43 -24.88
C GLY A 156 -21.43 -3.77 -26.20
N PRO A 157 -22.39 -3.09 -26.86
CA PRO A 157 -22.20 -2.39 -28.11
C PRO A 157 -21.19 -1.25 -27.99
N THR A 158 -20.69 -0.79 -29.16
CA THR A 158 -19.78 0.37 -29.19
C THR A 158 -20.50 1.61 -28.70
N GLY A 159 -19.81 2.47 -27.94
CA GLY A 159 -20.37 3.71 -27.41
C GLY A 159 -21.14 3.60 -26.10
N CYS A 160 -21.38 2.39 -25.55
CA CYS A 160 -22.15 2.22 -24.30
C CYS A 160 -21.37 2.56 -23.00
N GLY A 161 -20.17 3.13 -23.07
CA GLY A 161 -19.43 3.61 -21.90
C GLY A 161 -18.45 2.61 -21.27
N LYS A 162 -18.13 1.45 -21.90
CA LYS A 162 -17.19 0.44 -21.34
C LYS A 162 -15.84 1.02 -20.95
N THR A 163 -15.18 1.69 -21.87
CA THR A 163 -13.86 2.32 -21.65
C THR A 163 -13.96 3.48 -20.66
N GLU A 164 -15.06 4.24 -20.72
CA GLU A 164 -15.26 5.36 -19.80
C GLU A 164 -15.44 4.86 -18.36
N THR A 165 -16.17 3.77 -18.15
CA THR A 165 -16.30 3.14 -16.82
C THR A 165 -14.93 2.74 -16.25
N ALA A 166 -14.06 2.13 -17.08
CA ALA A 166 -12.71 1.76 -16.65
C ALA A 166 -11.84 3.00 -16.33
N ARG A 167 -11.93 4.05 -17.16
CA ARG A 167 -11.21 5.31 -16.97
C ARG A 167 -11.63 6.01 -15.68
N GLN A 168 -12.93 6.13 -15.43
CA GLN A 168 -13.46 6.78 -14.25
C GLN A 168 -13.19 5.96 -12.99
N LEU A 169 -13.17 4.63 -13.09
CA LEU A 169 -12.77 3.76 -11.99
C LEU A 169 -11.31 4.04 -11.59
N ALA A 170 -10.39 4.03 -12.55
CA ALA A 170 -8.98 4.31 -12.29
C ALA A 170 -8.79 5.69 -11.67
N LYS A 171 -9.45 6.73 -12.24
CA LYS A 171 -9.41 8.09 -11.71
C LYS A 171 -9.94 8.19 -10.28
N THR A 172 -11.05 7.51 -9.98
CA THR A 172 -11.67 7.56 -8.64
C THR A 172 -10.85 6.76 -7.61
N LEU A 173 -10.17 5.71 -8.04
CA LEU A 173 -9.25 4.94 -7.20
C LEU A 173 -7.88 5.62 -7.04
N GLY A 174 -7.60 6.67 -7.82
CA GLY A 174 -6.32 7.38 -7.82
C GLY A 174 -5.16 6.54 -8.37
N VAL A 175 -5.44 5.65 -9.34
CA VAL A 175 -4.44 4.80 -9.98
C VAL A 175 -4.34 5.13 -11.47
N GLU A 176 -3.16 4.91 -12.06
CA GLU A 176 -2.95 5.09 -13.49
C GLU A 176 -3.67 4.01 -14.30
N LEU A 177 -4.32 4.40 -15.39
CA LEU A 177 -4.92 3.47 -16.35
C LEU A 177 -3.93 3.17 -17.48
N ILE A 178 -3.38 1.96 -17.48
CA ILE A 178 -2.56 1.47 -18.58
C ILE A 178 -3.47 0.77 -19.58
N ARG A 179 -3.44 1.20 -20.84
CA ARG A 179 -4.25 0.65 -21.93
C ARG A 179 -3.37 -0.11 -22.92
N PHE A 180 -3.75 -1.35 -23.20
CA PHE A 180 -3.20 -2.15 -24.29
C PHE A 180 -4.30 -2.38 -25.34
N ASP A 181 -4.06 -1.95 -26.56
CA ASP A 181 -4.96 -2.24 -27.67
C ASP A 181 -4.50 -3.54 -28.34
N MET A 182 -5.39 -4.53 -28.40
CA MET A 182 -5.07 -5.86 -28.95
C MET A 182 -5.48 -5.99 -30.42
N SER A 183 -5.95 -4.90 -31.02
CA SER A 183 -6.37 -4.88 -32.42
C SER A 183 -5.29 -4.35 -33.38
N GLU A 184 -4.15 -3.88 -32.85
CA GLU A 184 -2.99 -3.42 -33.64
C GLU A 184 -1.79 -4.34 -33.49
#